data_d476ef6933b764ba0388bffdc7000224
#
_entry.id   d476ef6933b764ba0388bffdc7000224
#
_cell.length_a   1.000
_cell.length_b   1.000
_cell.length_c   1.000
_cell.angle_alpha   90.00
_cell.angle_beta   90.00
_cell.angle_gamma   90.00
#
_symmetry.space_group_name_H-M   'P 1'
#
loop_
_entity.id
_entity.type
_entity.pdbx_description
1 polymer ?
#
loop_
_entity_poly.entity_id
_entity_poly.type
_entity_poly.pdbx_seq_one_letter_code
_entity_poly.pdbx_strand_id
1 'polypeptide(L)'
;MVMTLDDTKRNAIAVKLADMKLLQQLCIDNEELFLRECSDGEITDSIRRMLDDDRKNQGILDTVVVQYGIQKDADSTVQQMVQSIRKLMEGSELSFFEKVFQHELLKHQQVMNGLTIHKAAQIVGADVMAAIGPLNTINFENRAHQEQLKGVLEILGVRELTGQDADQGIWSRVQDAIAAISGAVGSAVTQSSDKQDMNIQDVLRMDHNKVNILFTELIQSDDPRKIQEYFGQIYKDLCAHAAAEEEIVYPRVRPFYGEANTQELYDEQARWGPVFEQLRAISPSTPEFKDRIKKIWDEIGDHIRQEESTMFASIRNNMSSQESEELATQFKAAKGRIQEQMGETKTEANV
;
A
#
# COMPACT_ATOMS: atom_id res chain seq x y z
N MET A 1 24.11 -15.25 6.16
CA MET A 1 22.70 -14.85 6.31
C MET A 1 22.70 -13.35 6.58
N VAL A 2 21.95 -12.57 5.83
CA VAL A 2 21.80 -11.13 6.09
C VAL A 2 20.79 -11.00 7.23
N MET A 3 21.17 -10.42 8.37
CA MET A 3 20.21 -10.08 9.43
C MET A 3 19.34 -8.92 8.94
N THR A 4 18.02 -9.08 9.02
CA THR A 4 17.04 -8.05 8.77
C THR A 4 16.45 -7.55 10.09
N LEU A 5 15.74 -6.44 10.06
CA LEU A 5 15.02 -5.89 11.22
C LEU A 5 14.05 -6.93 11.81
N ASP A 6 13.76 -6.81 13.13
CA ASP A 6 12.96 -7.77 13.91
C ASP A 6 11.73 -8.27 13.15
N ASP A 7 11.80 -9.52 12.74
CA ASP A 7 10.80 -10.11 11.86
C ASP A 7 9.49 -10.43 12.60
N THR A 8 9.48 -10.57 13.93
CA THR A 8 8.27 -10.96 14.67
C THR A 8 7.19 -9.89 14.61
N LYS A 9 7.54 -8.65 14.97
CA LYS A 9 6.61 -7.51 14.95
C LYS A 9 6.24 -7.13 13.52
N ARG A 10 7.23 -7.19 12.62
CA ARG A 10 7.02 -6.89 11.19
C ARG A 10 6.15 -7.93 10.51
N ASN A 11 6.32 -9.21 10.82
CA ASN A 11 5.44 -10.27 10.34
C ASN A 11 4.00 -10.09 10.83
N ALA A 12 3.80 -9.67 12.09
CA ALA A 12 2.47 -9.41 12.61
C ALA A 12 1.75 -8.27 11.84
N ILE A 13 2.48 -7.20 11.51
CA ILE A 13 1.94 -6.11 10.67
C ILE A 13 1.65 -6.63 9.25
N ALA A 14 2.55 -7.44 8.65
CA ALA A 14 2.35 -8.01 7.32
C ALA A 14 1.08 -8.88 7.24
N VAL A 15 0.80 -9.70 8.26
CA VAL A 15 -0.45 -10.47 8.36
C VAL A 15 -1.66 -9.53 8.42
N LYS A 16 -1.58 -8.43 9.19
CA LYS A 16 -2.69 -7.46 9.26
C LYS A 16 -2.92 -6.71 7.95
N LEU A 17 -1.88 -6.42 7.19
CA LEU A 17 -2.00 -5.87 5.84
C LEU A 17 -2.68 -6.87 4.89
N ALA A 18 -2.32 -8.15 4.98
CA ALA A 18 -2.99 -9.21 4.22
C ALA A 18 -4.45 -9.39 4.63
N ASP A 19 -4.77 -9.30 5.93
CA ASP A 19 -6.16 -9.30 6.43
C ASP A 19 -6.96 -8.14 5.80
N MET A 20 -6.39 -6.92 5.81
CA MET A 20 -7.04 -5.75 5.20
C MET A 20 -7.29 -5.94 3.71
N LYS A 21 -6.33 -6.50 2.97
CA LYS A 21 -6.47 -6.76 1.54
C LYS A 21 -7.60 -7.75 1.26
N LEU A 22 -7.70 -8.83 2.05
CA LEU A 22 -8.75 -9.83 1.93
C LEU A 22 -10.14 -9.25 2.24
N LEU A 23 -10.24 -8.43 3.29
CA LEU A 23 -11.47 -7.73 3.66
C LEU A 23 -11.88 -6.69 2.62
N GLN A 24 -10.92 -5.97 2.02
CA GLN A 24 -11.16 -5.01 0.96
C GLN A 24 -11.81 -5.68 -0.26
N GLN A 25 -11.30 -6.85 -0.66
CA GLN A 25 -11.92 -7.62 -1.74
C GLN A 25 -13.35 -8.05 -1.40
N LEU A 26 -13.61 -8.46 -0.15
CA LEU A 26 -14.97 -8.79 0.28
C LEU A 26 -15.91 -7.57 0.23
N CYS A 27 -15.42 -6.37 0.59
CA CYS A 27 -16.20 -5.14 0.46
C CYS A 27 -16.59 -4.88 -0.99
N ILE A 28 -15.65 -5.00 -1.92
CA ILE A 28 -15.89 -4.88 -3.38
C ILE A 28 -16.94 -5.90 -3.85
N ASP A 29 -16.76 -7.17 -3.49
CA ASP A 29 -17.69 -8.26 -3.87
C ASP A 29 -19.12 -7.97 -3.37
N ASN A 30 -19.25 -7.46 -2.13
CA ASN A 30 -20.54 -7.10 -1.54
C ASN A 30 -21.20 -5.91 -2.25
N GLU A 31 -20.43 -4.87 -2.55
CA GLU A 31 -20.94 -3.68 -3.25
C GLU A 31 -21.41 -4.02 -4.66
N GLU A 32 -20.68 -4.88 -5.37
CA GLU A 32 -21.12 -5.42 -6.66
C GLU A 32 -22.42 -6.24 -6.55
N LEU A 33 -22.59 -7.01 -5.46
CA LEU A 33 -23.84 -7.72 -5.17
C LEU A 33 -24.98 -6.72 -4.92
N PHE A 34 -24.75 -5.69 -4.11
CA PHE A 34 -25.77 -4.69 -3.79
C PHE A 34 -26.23 -3.91 -5.02
N LEU A 35 -25.35 -3.61 -5.96
CA LEU A 35 -25.73 -2.97 -7.23
C LEU A 35 -26.65 -3.85 -8.09
N ARG A 36 -26.61 -5.18 -7.92
CA ARG A 36 -27.51 -6.11 -8.62
C ARG A 36 -28.85 -6.28 -7.91
N GLU A 37 -28.87 -6.18 -6.58
CA GLU A 37 -30.07 -6.42 -5.77
C GLU A 37 -30.89 -5.16 -5.47
N CYS A 38 -30.24 -3.99 -5.44
CA CYS A 38 -30.88 -2.72 -5.08
C CYS A 38 -31.64 -2.12 -6.26
N SER A 39 -32.92 -1.77 -6.04
CA SER A 39 -33.77 -1.06 -7.00
C SER A 39 -33.90 0.44 -6.73
N ASP A 40 -33.38 0.94 -5.61
CA ASP A 40 -33.42 2.36 -5.23
C ASP A 40 -32.26 3.10 -5.90
N GLY A 41 -32.58 4.12 -6.70
CA GLY A 41 -31.58 4.85 -7.50
C GLY A 41 -30.56 5.62 -6.65
N GLU A 42 -31.00 6.26 -5.57
CA GLU A 42 -30.11 7.06 -4.70
C GLU A 42 -29.16 6.16 -3.90
N ILE A 43 -29.65 5.03 -3.39
CA ILE A 43 -28.82 4.01 -2.72
C ILE A 43 -27.83 3.42 -3.73
N THR A 44 -28.27 3.07 -4.93
CA THR A 44 -27.44 2.52 -6.00
C THR A 44 -26.31 3.47 -6.39
N ASP A 45 -26.58 4.78 -6.51
CA ASP A 45 -25.57 5.78 -6.85
C ASP A 45 -24.57 5.99 -5.70
N SER A 46 -25.01 5.87 -4.45
CA SER A 46 -24.11 5.91 -3.29
C SER A 46 -23.18 4.68 -3.27
N ILE A 47 -23.72 3.47 -3.46
CA ILE A 47 -22.94 2.23 -3.50
C ILE A 47 -21.96 2.23 -4.68
N ARG A 48 -22.35 2.75 -5.85
CA ARG A 48 -21.45 2.83 -7.01
C ARG A 48 -20.22 3.68 -6.73
N ARG A 49 -20.38 4.83 -6.07
CA ARG A 49 -19.25 5.67 -5.67
C ARG A 49 -18.35 4.96 -4.67
N MET A 50 -18.92 4.27 -3.66
CA MET A 50 -18.13 3.48 -2.71
C MET A 50 -17.34 2.37 -3.42
N LEU A 51 -17.94 1.67 -4.37
CA LEU A 51 -17.27 0.64 -5.15
C LEU A 51 -16.08 1.18 -5.96
N ASP A 52 -16.24 2.36 -6.58
CA ASP A 52 -15.16 3.00 -7.32
C ASP A 52 -13.99 3.39 -6.40
N ASP A 53 -14.29 3.92 -5.21
CA ASP A 53 -13.27 4.25 -4.20
C ASP A 53 -12.62 2.98 -3.63
N ASP A 54 -13.39 1.92 -3.38
CA ASP A 54 -12.87 0.66 -2.84
C ASP A 54 -11.96 -0.08 -3.82
N ARG A 55 -12.21 0.02 -5.12
CA ARG A 55 -11.29 -0.49 -6.14
C ARG A 55 -9.96 0.26 -6.15
N LYS A 56 -9.98 1.59 -5.98
CA LYS A 56 -8.75 2.39 -5.78
C LYS A 56 -8.03 1.98 -4.51
N ASN A 57 -8.75 1.83 -3.41
CA ASN A 57 -8.22 1.40 -2.13
C ASN A 57 -7.53 0.03 -2.21
N GLN A 58 -8.05 -0.89 -3.01
CA GLN A 58 -7.39 -2.17 -3.29
C GLN A 58 -6.01 -1.95 -3.93
N GLY A 59 -5.89 -1.08 -4.92
CA GLY A 59 -4.61 -0.72 -5.56
C GLY A 59 -3.63 -0.07 -4.58
N ILE A 60 -4.12 0.80 -3.69
CA ILE A 60 -3.31 1.40 -2.63
C ILE A 60 -2.81 0.34 -1.64
N LEU A 61 -3.66 -0.62 -1.23
CA LEU A 61 -3.25 -1.73 -0.36
C LEU A 61 -2.17 -2.60 -1.02
N ASP A 62 -2.30 -2.89 -2.31
CA ASP A 62 -1.28 -3.62 -3.06
C ASP A 62 0.06 -2.88 -3.04
N THR A 63 0.03 -1.57 -3.23
CA THR A 63 1.22 -0.71 -3.12
C THR A 63 1.83 -0.80 -1.71
N VAL A 64 1.02 -0.64 -0.67
CA VAL A 64 1.48 -0.72 0.73
C VAL A 64 2.14 -2.06 1.04
N VAL A 65 1.54 -3.18 0.61
CA VAL A 65 2.10 -4.53 0.84
C VAL A 65 3.47 -4.68 0.18
N VAL A 66 3.62 -4.22 -1.06
CA VAL A 66 4.89 -4.27 -1.79
C VAL A 66 5.94 -3.34 -1.17
N GLN A 67 5.54 -2.12 -0.79
CA GLN A 67 6.42 -1.15 -0.12
C GLN A 67 6.86 -1.63 1.27
N TYR A 68 5.99 -2.32 1.97
CA TYR A 68 6.29 -2.93 3.24
C TYR A 68 7.41 -3.99 3.13
N GLY A 69 7.42 -4.77 2.05
CA GLY A 69 8.51 -5.67 1.69
C GLY A 69 8.50 -7.03 2.41
N ILE A 70 7.42 -7.33 3.16
CA ILE A 70 7.18 -8.64 3.77
C ILE A 70 5.77 -9.06 3.35
N GLN A 71 5.68 -10.14 2.58
CA GLN A 71 4.41 -10.72 2.17
C GLN A 71 4.03 -11.88 3.11
N LYS A 72 2.77 -11.92 3.51
CA LYS A 72 2.18 -12.96 4.34
C LYS A 72 0.77 -13.25 3.85
N ASP A 73 0.32 -14.46 4.14
CA ASP A 73 -1.09 -14.81 4.02
C ASP A 73 -1.90 -14.13 5.13
N ALA A 74 -3.17 -13.88 4.87
CA ALA A 74 -4.11 -13.42 5.87
C ALA A 74 -4.30 -14.47 6.98
N ASP A 75 -4.62 -14.04 8.18
CA ASP A 75 -4.88 -14.92 9.33
C ASP A 75 -6.00 -15.92 8.97
N SER A 76 -5.80 -17.19 9.35
CA SER A 76 -6.76 -18.28 9.04
C SER A 76 -8.15 -18.02 9.59
N THR A 77 -8.25 -17.35 10.76
CA THR A 77 -9.53 -16.97 11.36
C THR A 77 -10.23 -15.91 10.50
N VAL A 78 -9.46 -14.94 9.98
CA VAL A 78 -10.00 -13.90 9.08
C VAL A 78 -10.43 -14.52 7.74
N GLN A 79 -9.67 -15.46 7.19
CA GLN A 79 -10.05 -16.19 5.99
C GLN A 79 -11.39 -16.93 6.17
N GLN A 80 -11.55 -17.65 7.28
CA GLN A 80 -12.79 -18.36 7.61
C GLN A 80 -13.97 -17.40 7.80
N MET A 81 -13.75 -16.29 8.48
CA MET A 81 -14.76 -15.24 8.66
C MET A 81 -15.22 -14.67 7.31
N VAL A 82 -14.29 -14.34 6.43
CA VAL A 82 -14.59 -13.81 5.08
C VAL A 82 -15.42 -14.83 4.27
N GLN A 83 -15.05 -16.11 4.30
CA GLN A 83 -15.81 -17.16 3.62
C GLN A 83 -17.25 -17.28 4.17
N SER A 84 -17.40 -17.19 5.49
CA SER A 84 -18.71 -17.26 6.15
C SER A 84 -19.59 -16.07 5.80
N ILE A 85 -19.03 -14.86 5.79
CA ILE A 85 -19.77 -13.64 5.42
C ILE A 85 -20.13 -13.68 3.94
N ARG A 86 -19.22 -14.08 3.04
CA ARG A 86 -19.51 -14.22 1.61
C ARG A 86 -20.72 -15.14 1.38
N LYS A 87 -20.74 -16.29 2.05
CA LYS A 87 -21.88 -17.22 1.96
C LYS A 87 -23.18 -16.62 2.45
N LEU A 88 -23.17 -15.84 3.54
CA LEU A 88 -24.36 -15.14 4.04
C LEU A 88 -24.84 -14.06 3.08
N MET A 89 -23.92 -13.31 2.47
CA MET A 89 -24.24 -12.25 1.50
C MET A 89 -24.87 -12.80 0.22
N GLU A 90 -24.36 -13.93 -0.29
CA GLU A 90 -24.88 -14.60 -1.48
C GLU A 90 -26.18 -15.38 -1.21
N GLY A 91 -26.45 -15.69 0.06
CA GLY A 91 -27.63 -16.43 0.49
C GLY A 91 -28.91 -15.60 0.54
N SER A 92 -30.00 -16.27 0.89
CA SER A 92 -31.32 -15.68 1.09
C SER A 92 -31.70 -15.53 2.57
N GLU A 93 -30.79 -15.83 3.48
CA GLU A 93 -31.01 -15.77 4.92
C GLU A 93 -31.09 -14.34 5.46
N LEU A 94 -30.39 -13.39 4.81
CA LEU A 94 -30.38 -11.99 5.18
C LEU A 94 -31.26 -11.16 4.23
N SER A 95 -32.04 -10.23 4.79
CA SER A 95 -32.69 -9.18 4.02
C SER A 95 -31.64 -8.22 3.42
N PHE A 96 -32.01 -7.41 2.45
CA PHE A 96 -31.09 -6.41 1.87
C PHE A 96 -30.59 -5.41 2.93
N PHE A 97 -31.44 -5.00 3.86
CA PHE A 97 -31.06 -4.19 5.02
C PHE A 97 -29.97 -4.88 5.85
N GLU A 98 -30.18 -6.16 6.20
CA GLU A 98 -29.23 -6.91 7.03
C GLU A 98 -27.89 -7.11 6.30
N LYS A 99 -27.90 -7.33 4.97
CA LYS A 99 -26.67 -7.42 4.16
C LYS A 99 -25.88 -6.10 4.20
N VAL A 100 -26.55 -4.96 4.02
CA VAL A 100 -25.90 -3.63 4.11
C VAL A 100 -25.39 -3.36 5.53
N PHE A 101 -26.12 -3.79 6.55
CA PHE A 101 -25.67 -3.69 7.94
C PHE A 101 -24.38 -4.48 8.21
N GLN A 102 -24.29 -5.71 7.73
CA GLN A 102 -23.07 -6.51 7.83
C GLN A 102 -21.89 -5.85 7.07
N HIS A 103 -22.17 -5.24 5.94
CA HIS A 103 -21.16 -4.53 5.17
C HIS A 103 -20.61 -3.29 5.90
N GLU A 104 -21.46 -2.55 6.59
CA GLU A 104 -21.00 -1.42 7.44
C GLU A 104 -20.04 -1.90 8.54
N LEU A 105 -20.32 -3.03 9.19
CA LEU A 105 -19.40 -3.62 10.17
C LEU A 105 -18.04 -4.01 9.58
N LEU A 106 -17.99 -4.46 8.32
CA LEU A 106 -16.72 -4.71 7.61
C LEU A 106 -15.93 -3.43 7.37
N LYS A 107 -16.59 -2.33 6.98
CA LYS A 107 -15.94 -1.02 6.85
C LYS A 107 -15.38 -0.53 8.18
N HIS A 108 -16.12 -0.72 9.27
CA HIS A 108 -15.62 -0.42 10.62
C HIS A 108 -14.37 -1.24 10.96
N GLN A 109 -14.37 -2.54 10.66
CA GLN A 109 -13.22 -3.41 10.87
C GLN A 109 -12.00 -2.93 10.07
N GLN A 110 -12.17 -2.49 8.81
CA GLN A 110 -11.11 -1.92 8.00
C GLN A 110 -10.48 -0.67 8.65
N VAL A 111 -11.32 0.26 9.14
CA VAL A 111 -10.85 1.45 9.87
C VAL A 111 -10.02 1.06 11.08
N MET A 112 -10.51 0.11 11.90
CA MET A 112 -9.81 -0.32 13.11
C MET A 112 -8.48 -1.03 12.81
N ASN A 113 -8.43 -1.84 11.74
CA ASN A 113 -7.20 -2.48 11.29
C ASN A 113 -6.16 -1.43 10.87
N GLY A 114 -6.53 -0.48 10.04
CA GLY A 114 -5.63 0.57 9.58
C GLY A 114 -5.11 1.45 10.73
N LEU A 115 -5.97 1.83 11.68
CA LEU A 115 -5.55 2.57 12.88
C LEU A 115 -4.57 1.77 13.75
N THR A 116 -4.83 0.48 13.93
CA THR A 116 -3.96 -0.41 14.73
C THR A 116 -2.60 -0.58 14.07
N ILE A 117 -2.56 -0.80 12.76
CA ILE A 117 -1.32 -0.88 11.98
C ILE A 117 -0.52 0.42 12.11
N HIS A 118 -1.19 1.58 11.95
CA HIS A 118 -0.52 2.88 12.07
C HIS A 118 0.10 3.08 13.45
N LYS A 119 -0.60 2.71 14.53
CA LYS A 119 -0.06 2.80 15.91
C LYS A 119 1.08 1.81 16.14
N ALA A 120 0.99 0.59 15.62
CA ALA A 120 2.08 -0.38 15.70
C ALA A 120 3.33 0.10 14.95
N ALA A 121 3.17 0.67 13.77
CA ALA A 121 4.25 1.20 12.96
C ALA A 121 5.07 2.30 13.67
N GLN A 122 4.42 3.18 14.45
CA GLN A 122 5.09 4.19 15.27
C GLN A 122 6.10 3.59 16.28
N ILE A 123 5.88 2.33 16.68
CA ILE A 123 6.74 1.63 17.66
C ILE A 123 7.80 0.79 16.95
N VAL A 124 7.48 0.26 15.75
CA VAL A 124 8.35 -0.68 15.03
C VAL A 124 9.49 0.02 14.31
N GLY A 125 9.22 1.16 13.66
CA GLY A 125 10.28 1.94 13.02
C GLY A 125 9.79 2.94 11.97
N ALA A 126 10.64 3.92 11.68
CA ALA A 126 10.33 5.01 10.75
C ALA A 126 10.17 4.52 9.30
N ASP A 127 10.90 3.47 8.91
CA ASP A 127 10.77 2.82 7.61
C ASP A 127 9.39 2.16 7.42
N VAL A 128 8.84 1.56 8.49
CA VAL A 128 7.47 1.02 8.48
C VAL A 128 6.44 2.12 8.33
N MET A 129 6.62 3.23 9.08
CA MET A 129 5.76 4.41 8.95
C MET A 129 5.73 4.97 7.52
N ALA A 130 6.89 5.02 6.86
CA ALA A 130 6.98 5.48 5.48
C ALA A 130 6.25 4.54 4.52
N ALA A 131 6.46 3.22 4.68
CA ALA A 131 5.84 2.21 3.81
C ALA A 131 4.31 2.18 3.89
N ILE A 132 3.73 2.43 5.09
CA ILE A 132 2.28 2.39 5.31
C ILE A 132 1.58 3.74 5.16
N GLY A 133 2.31 4.80 4.81
CA GLY A 133 1.75 6.16 4.68
C GLY A 133 0.41 6.22 3.93
N PRO A 134 0.26 5.56 2.78
CA PRO A 134 -0.97 5.58 2.00
C PRO A 134 -2.20 4.98 2.70
N LEU A 135 -2.05 4.18 3.77
CA LEU A 135 -3.20 3.67 4.55
C LEU A 135 -4.05 4.79 5.16
N ASN A 136 -3.51 6.00 5.32
CA ASN A 136 -4.28 7.13 5.82
C ASN A 136 -5.45 7.49 4.89
N THR A 137 -5.23 7.41 3.57
CA THR A 137 -6.30 7.63 2.56
C THR A 137 -7.39 6.58 2.72
N ILE A 138 -7.03 5.30 2.77
CA ILE A 138 -7.98 4.20 2.94
C ILE A 138 -8.79 4.35 4.23
N ASN A 139 -8.12 4.71 5.33
CA ASN A 139 -8.80 4.92 6.60
C ASN A 139 -9.78 6.08 6.56
N PHE A 140 -9.43 7.15 5.86
CA PHE A 140 -10.30 8.31 5.68
C PHE A 140 -11.54 7.93 4.84
N GLU A 141 -11.35 7.28 3.70
CA GLU A 141 -12.43 6.88 2.81
C GLU A 141 -13.36 5.86 3.46
N ASN A 142 -12.84 4.84 4.15
CA ASN A 142 -13.68 3.89 4.88
C ASN A 142 -14.52 4.56 5.97
N ARG A 143 -14.04 5.62 6.63
CA ARG A 143 -14.86 6.41 7.56
C ARG A 143 -15.96 7.18 6.85
N ALA A 144 -15.66 7.78 5.70
CA ALA A 144 -16.66 8.45 4.89
C ALA A 144 -17.75 7.47 4.41
N HIS A 145 -17.34 6.27 3.97
CA HIS A 145 -18.26 5.19 3.60
C HIS A 145 -19.15 4.75 4.77
N GLN A 146 -18.61 4.67 5.99
CA GLN A 146 -19.42 4.36 7.16
C GLN A 146 -20.53 5.40 7.41
N GLU A 147 -20.24 6.69 7.27
CA GLU A 147 -21.27 7.74 7.41
C GLU A 147 -22.31 7.66 6.28
N GLN A 148 -21.90 7.35 5.05
CA GLN A 148 -22.84 7.11 3.94
C GLN A 148 -23.72 5.90 4.22
N LEU A 149 -23.13 4.78 4.66
CA LEU A 149 -23.86 3.54 4.97
C LEU A 149 -24.84 3.73 6.14
N LYS A 150 -24.53 4.55 7.14
CA LYS A 150 -25.49 4.89 8.21
C LYS A 150 -26.77 5.50 7.64
N GLY A 151 -26.65 6.45 6.71
CA GLY A 151 -27.83 7.03 6.06
C GLY A 151 -28.60 6.02 5.21
N VAL A 152 -27.89 5.17 4.45
CA VAL A 152 -28.54 4.08 3.70
C VAL A 152 -29.29 3.14 4.65
N LEU A 153 -28.68 2.79 5.80
CA LEU A 153 -29.27 1.90 6.81
C LEU A 153 -30.48 2.55 7.49
N GLU A 154 -30.47 3.85 7.75
CA GLU A 154 -31.65 4.55 8.28
C GLU A 154 -32.84 4.44 7.32
N ILE A 155 -32.62 4.61 6.01
CA ILE A 155 -33.68 4.49 5.00
C ILE A 155 -34.17 3.04 4.89
N LEU A 156 -33.25 2.10 4.71
CA LEU A 156 -33.59 0.67 4.61
C LEU A 156 -34.23 0.14 5.88
N GLY A 157 -33.75 0.58 7.06
CA GLY A 157 -34.28 0.16 8.35
C GLY A 157 -35.72 0.66 8.58
N VAL A 158 -36.03 1.89 8.18
CA VAL A 158 -37.43 2.41 8.24
C VAL A 158 -38.33 1.57 7.35
N ARG A 159 -37.89 1.27 6.11
CA ARG A 159 -38.66 0.43 5.18
C ARG A 159 -38.86 -1.00 5.73
N GLU A 160 -37.82 -1.59 6.28
CA GLU A 160 -37.85 -2.94 6.86
C GLU A 160 -38.80 -3.04 8.07
N LEU A 161 -38.74 -2.05 8.98
CA LEU A 161 -39.48 -2.08 10.22
C LEU A 161 -40.92 -1.59 10.10
N THR A 162 -41.22 -0.72 9.14
CA THR A 162 -42.55 -0.04 9.06
C THR A 162 -43.28 -0.30 7.76
N GLY A 163 -42.60 -0.80 6.74
CA GLY A 163 -43.15 -0.93 5.38
C GLY A 163 -43.40 0.41 4.67
N GLN A 164 -42.87 1.52 5.20
CA GLN A 164 -43.03 2.87 4.67
C GLN A 164 -41.69 3.48 4.30
N ASP A 165 -41.71 4.42 3.34
CA ASP A 165 -40.51 5.18 3.00
C ASP A 165 -40.11 6.15 4.12
N ALA A 166 -38.80 6.31 4.30
CA ALA A 166 -38.24 7.29 5.21
C ALA A 166 -38.48 8.73 4.72
N ASP A 167 -38.52 9.69 5.65
CA ASP A 167 -38.64 11.11 5.34
C ASP A 167 -37.49 11.58 4.44
N GLN A 168 -37.80 12.31 3.37
CA GLN A 168 -36.82 12.83 2.40
C GLN A 168 -35.70 13.70 3.03
N GLY A 169 -35.91 14.22 4.25
CA GLY A 169 -34.89 14.97 4.99
C GLY A 169 -33.69 14.12 5.45
N ILE A 170 -33.75 12.78 5.41
CA ILE A 170 -32.64 11.92 5.81
C ILE A 170 -31.46 12.02 4.84
N TRP A 171 -31.71 11.98 3.54
CA TRP A 171 -30.65 12.10 2.53
C TRP A 171 -29.89 13.43 2.61
N SER A 172 -30.57 14.55 2.84
CA SER A 172 -29.89 15.84 3.00
C SER A 172 -28.95 15.85 4.20
N ARG A 173 -29.36 15.23 5.33
CA ARG A 173 -28.49 15.09 6.52
C ARG A 173 -27.28 14.21 6.28
N VAL A 174 -27.43 13.14 5.49
CA VAL A 174 -26.32 12.27 5.10
C VAL A 174 -25.30 13.01 4.23
N GLN A 175 -25.79 13.75 3.25
CA GLN A 175 -24.94 14.57 2.39
C GLN A 175 -24.21 15.68 3.15
N ASP A 176 -24.89 16.31 4.11
CA ASP A 176 -24.29 17.32 5.00
C ASP A 176 -23.21 16.71 5.92
N ALA A 177 -23.43 15.50 6.44
CA ALA A 177 -22.45 14.78 7.27
C ALA A 177 -21.20 14.39 6.44
N ILE A 178 -21.39 13.91 5.22
CA ILE A 178 -20.28 13.58 4.30
C ILE A 178 -19.51 14.85 3.92
N ALA A 179 -20.20 15.96 3.61
CA ALA A 179 -19.57 17.23 3.29
C ALA A 179 -18.78 17.79 4.48
N ALA A 180 -19.28 17.62 5.71
CA ALA A 180 -18.57 18.03 6.92
C ALA A 180 -17.29 17.21 7.15
N ILE A 181 -17.31 15.90 6.91
CA ILE A 181 -16.12 15.04 7.00
C ILE A 181 -15.12 15.39 5.91
N SER A 182 -15.56 15.53 4.66
CA SER A 182 -14.70 15.89 3.52
C SER A 182 -14.15 17.31 3.65
N GLY A 183 -14.92 18.26 4.17
CA GLY A 183 -14.48 19.63 4.40
C GLY A 183 -13.46 19.82 5.52
N ALA A 184 -13.49 18.97 6.55
CA ALA A 184 -12.57 19.07 7.70
C ALA A 184 -11.16 18.50 7.41
N VAL A 185 -11.01 17.61 6.43
CA VAL A 185 -9.74 16.91 6.12
C VAL A 185 -9.34 17.08 4.66
N GLY A 186 -10.26 17.46 3.78
CA GLY A 186 -10.08 17.47 2.33
C GLY A 186 -9.15 18.54 1.78
N SER A 187 -8.69 19.51 2.58
CA SER A 187 -7.91 20.62 2.05
C SER A 187 -6.41 20.35 1.88
N ALA A 188 -5.87 19.29 2.48
CA ALA A 188 -4.42 19.07 2.47
C ALA A 188 -3.98 17.72 1.82
N VAL A 189 -4.81 16.69 1.84
CA VAL A 189 -4.42 15.32 1.44
C VAL A 189 -5.14 14.84 0.18
N THR A 190 -6.39 15.25 -0.04
CA THR A 190 -7.23 14.73 -1.14
C THR A 190 -7.10 15.47 -2.46
N GLN A 191 -6.48 16.65 -2.52
CA GLN A 191 -6.27 17.37 -3.79
C GLN A 191 -5.25 16.72 -4.74
N SER A 192 -4.52 15.71 -4.29
CA SER A 192 -3.61 14.94 -5.17
C SER A 192 -4.16 13.57 -5.61
N SER A 193 -5.33 13.16 -5.13
CA SER A 193 -5.87 11.79 -5.29
C SER A 193 -7.07 11.65 -6.24
N ASP A 194 -7.31 12.60 -7.15
CA ASP A 194 -8.23 12.39 -8.30
C ASP A 194 -7.71 11.34 -9.30
N LYS A 195 -6.57 10.71 -9.00
CA LYS A 195 -5.95 9.70 -9.85
C LYS A 195 -6.38 8.30 -9.42
N GLN A 196 -6.76 7.49 -10.40
CA GLN A 196 -7.34 6.16 -10.21
C GLN A 196 -6.36 5.13 -9.62
N ASP A 197 -5.05 5.34 -9.71
CA ASP A 197 -4.01 4.55 -9.04
C ASP A 197 -2.75 5.42 -8.84
N MET A 198 -1.82 4.93 -8.02
CA MET A 198 -0.51 5.57 -7.90
C MET A 198 0.27 5.36 -9.21
N ASN A 199 0.80 6.43 -9.78
CA ASN A 199 1.65 6.34 -10.95
C ASN A 199 3.03 5.78 -10.59
N ILE A 200 3.80 5.36 -11.61
CA ILE A 200 5.13 4.75 -11.37
C ILE A 200 6.07 5.67 -10.59
N GLN A 201 6.03 6.96 -10.82
CA GLN A 201 6.91 7.92 -10.14
C GLN A 201 6.62 8.00 -8.65
N ASP A 202 5.35 7.92 -8.24
CA ASP A 202 4.98 7.95 -6.83
C ASP A 202 5.43 6.66 -6.13
N VAL A 203 5.30 5.50 -6.79
CA VAL A 203 5.75 4.20 -6.28
C VAL A 203 7.27 4.17 -6.10
N LEU A 204 8.04 4.64 -7.09
CA LEU A 204 9.51 4.71 -7.01
C LEU A 204 9.96 5.67 -5.89
N ARG A 205 9.34 6.87 -5.78
CA ARG A 205 9.65 7.81 -4.67
C ARG A 205 9.42 7.21 -3.29
N MET A 206 8.39 6.40 -3.12
CA MET A 206 8.16 5.72 -1.84
C MET A 206 9.32 4.80 -1.48
N ASP A 207 9.85 4.05 -2.45
CA ASP A 207 11.02 3.21 -2.26
C ASP A 207 12.27 4.01 -1.91
N HIS A 208 12.55 5.06 -2.68
CA HIS A 208 13.67 5.97 -2.45
C HIS A 208 13.60 6.57 -1.04
N ASN A 209 12.43 7.03 -0.63
CA ASN A 209 12.23 7.62 0.69
C ASN A 209 12.46 6.59 1.81
N LYS A 210 11.95 5.36 1.66
CA LYS A 210 12.15 4.28 2.63
C LYS A 210 13.65 3.95 2.79
N VAL A 211 14.38 3.84 1.69
CA VAL A 211 15.82 3.57 1.69
C VAL A 211 16.60 4.70 2.34
N ASN A 212 16.28 5.95 2.06
CA ASN A 212 16.90 7.12 2.70
C ASN A 212 16.66 7.15 4.22
N ILE A 213 15.46 6.79 4.68
CA ILE A 213 15.16 6.66 6.11
C ILE A 213 16.04 5.57 6.74
N LEU A 214 16.16 4.40 6.10
CA LEU A 214 16.99 3.29 6.61
C LEU A 214 18.47 3.67 6.70
N PHE A 215 19.02 4.38 5.72
CA PHE A 215 20.40 4.90 5.80
C PHE A 215 20.57 5.91 6.94
N THR A 216 19.59 6.79 7.14
CA THR A 216 19.60 7.75 8.25
C THR A 216 19.62 7.02 9.60
N GLU A 217 18.74 6.05 9.81
CA GLU A 217 18.67 5.25 11.03
C GLU A 217 19.98 4.47 11.25
N LEU A 218 20.56 3.90 10.19
CA LEU A 218 21.84 3.19 10.26
C LEU A 218 22.98 4.10 10.74
N ILE A 219 23.12 5.28 10.14
CA ILE A 219 24.20 6.24 10.48
C ILE A 219 24.04 6.76 11.90
N GLN A 220 22.81 7.00 12.35
CA GLN A 220 22.53 7.53 13.69
C GLN A 220 22.64 6.46 14.80
N SER A 221 22.57 5.19 14.45
CA SER A 221 22.67 4.12 15.43
C SER A 221 24.11 3.90 15.91
N ASP A 222 24.27 3.68 17.21
CA ASP A 222 25.53 3.22 17.83
C ASP A 222 25.47 1.75 18.24
N ASP A 223 24.34 1.08 18.08
CA ASP A 223 24.17 -0.35 18.36
C ASP A 223 24.61 -1.17 17.13
N PRO A 224 25.71 -1.93 17.20
CA PRO A 224 26.22 -2.72 16.08
C PRO A 224 25.21 -3.72 15.53
N ARG A 225 24.34 -4.26 16.38
CA ARG A 225 23.29 -5.20 15.96
C ARG A 225 22.23 -4.50 15.12
N LYS A 226 21.77 -3.34 15.57
CA LYS A 226 20.82 -2.53 14.78
C LYS A 226 21.42 -2.04 13.48
N ILE A 227 22.69 -1.61 13.49
CA ILE A 227 23.38 -1.22 12.27
C ILE A 227 23.39 -2.39 11.27
N GLN A 228 23.66 -3.60 11.71
CA GLN A 228 23.64 -4.79 10.85
C GLN A 228 22.24 -5.12 10.33
N GLU A 229 21.22 -4.97 11.17
CA GLU A 229 19.80 -5.17 10.79
C GLU A 229 19.35 -4.14 9.74
N TYR A 230 19.66 -2.84 9.93
CA TYR A 230 19.38 -1.81 8.95
C TYR A 230 20.12 -2.03 7.63
N PHE A 231 21.40 -2.38 7.71
CA PHE A 231 22.21 -2.69 6.53
C PHE A 231 21.60 -3.84 5.72
N GLY A 232 21.21 -4.91 6.40
CA GLY A 232 20.54 -6.04 5.75
C GLY A 232 19.21 -5.68 5.10
N GLN A 233 18.43 -4.79 5.72
CA GLN A 233 17.16 -4.31 5.16
C GLN A 233 17.39 -3.42 3.94
N ILE A 234 18.35 -2.49 4.01
CA ILE A 234 18.76 -1.64 2.87
C ILE A 234 19.14 -2.51 1.67
N TYR A 235 20.01 -3.50 1.89
CA TYR A 235 20.45 -4.40 0.83
C TYR A 235 19.27 -5.14 0.18
N LYS A 236 18.37 -5.69 1.00
CA LYS A 236 17.19 -6.40 0.50
C LYS A 236 16.26 -5.49 -0.32
N ASP A 237 15.97 -4.29 0.20
CA ASP A 237 15.05 -3.36 -0.44
C ASP A 237 15.62 -2.83 -1.75
N LEU A 238 16.91 -2.47 -1.78
CA LEU A 238 17.59 -2.01 -3.00
C LEU A 238 17.71 -3.10 -4.06
N CYS A 239 18.04 -4.35 -3.68
CA CYS A 239 18.10 -5.44 -4.65
C CYS A 239 16.75 -5.71 -5.30
N ALA A 240 15.65 -5.68 -4.52
CA ALA A 240 14.31 -5.91 -5.07
C ALA A 240 13.84 -4.74 -5.94
N HIS A 241 14.17 -3.52 -5.54
CA HIS A 241 13.85 -2.30 -6.28
C HIS A 241 14.61 -2.26 -7.62
N ALA A 242 15.94 -2.35 -7.60
CA ALA A 242 16.77 -2.32 -8.77
C ALA A 242 16.40 -3.42 -9.79
N ALA A 243 16.23 -4.66 -9.33
CA ALA A 243 15.85 -5.75 -10.22
C ALA A 243 14.45 -5.53 -10.87
N ALA A 244 13.51 -4.92 -10.16
CA ALA A 244 12.20 -4.59 -10.71
C ALA A 244 12.27 -3.41 -11.71
N GLU A 245 13.13 -2.42 -11.48
CA GLU A 245 13.38 -1.34 -12.44
C GLU A 245 14.06 -1.86 -13.71
N GLU A 246 15.09 -2.67 -13.58
CA GLU A 246 15.79 -3.30 -14.70
C GLU A 246 14.86 -4.17 -15.56
N GLU A 247 13.94 -4.87 -14.93
CA GLU A 247 12.99 -5.75 -15.63
C GLU A 247 11.84 -4.97 -16.29
N ILE A 248 11.31 -3.95 -15.64
CA ILE A 248 10.03 -3.33 -16.00
C ILE A 248 10.19 -1.88 -16.45
N VAL A 249 10.87 -1.03 -15.65
CA VAL A 249 10.86 0.42 -15.86
C VAL A 249 11.85 0.83 -16.95
N TYR A 250 13.11 0.42 -16.83
CA TYR A 250 14.17 0.86 -17.73
C TYR A 250 13.94 0.45 -19.21
N PRO A 251 13.46 -0.77 -19.52
CA PRO A 251 13.12 -1.12 -20.89
C PRO A 251 11.99 -0.25 -21.46
N ARG A 252 11.04 0.17 -20.61
CA ARG A 252 9.89 0.96 -21.01
C ARG A 252 10.23 2.43 -21.26
N VAL A 253 11.17 3.00 -20.49
CA VAL A 253 11.59 4.39 -20.64
C VAL A 253 12.69 4.59 -21.70
N ARG A 254 13.48 3.56 -22.00
CA ARG A 254 14.60 3.60 -22.94
C ARG A 254 14.29 4.29 -24.27
N PRO A 255 13.12 4.07 -24.93
CA PRO A 255 12.83 4.68 -26.24
C PRO A 255 12.76 6.22 -26.23
N PHE A 256 12.42 6.83 -25.11
CA PHE A 256 12.25 8.28 -25.01
C PHE A 256 13.19 8.94 -23.98
N TYR A 257 13.73 8.21 -23.02
CA TYR A 257 14.77 8.69 -22.11
C TYR A 257 16.15 8.64 -22.74
N GLY A 258 16.35 7.74 -23.70
CA GLY A 258 17.55 7.57 -24.50
C GLY A 258 18.45 6.43 -24.05
N GLU A 259 19.11 5.79 -25.02
CA GLU A 259 19.95 4.61 -24.79
C GLU A 259 21.07 4.87 -23.80
N ALA A 260 21.81 5.97 -23.95
CA ALA A 260 22.97 6.30 -23.11
C ALA A 260 22.54 6.57 -21.65
N ASN A 261 21.48 7.36 -21.45
CA ASN A 261 20.97 7.67 -20.12
C ASN A 261 20.44 6.43 -19.39
N THR A 262 19.73 5.55 -20.12
CA THR A 262 19.21 4.31 -19.55
C THR A 262 20.34 3.34 -19.21
N GLN A 263 21.38 3.24 -20.08
CA GLN A 263 22.52 2.37 -19.80
C GLN A 263 23.31 2.84 -18.58
N GLU A 264 23.42 4.17 -18.36
CA GLU A 264 24.05 4.73 -17.17
C GLU A 264 23.35 4.26 -15.88
N LEU A 265 22.01 4.26 -15.84
CA LEU A 265 21.25 3.76 -14.70
C LEU A 265 21.55 2.28 -14.42
N TYR A 266 21.58 1.42 -15.45
CA TYR A 266 21.98 0.00 -15.28
C TYR A 266 23.41 -0.14 -14.74
N ASP A 267 24.36 0.64 -15.28
CA ASP A 267 25.77 0.57 -14.89
C ASP A 267 25.98 1.04 -13.44
N GLU A 268 25.17 1.98 -12.97
CA GLU A 268 25.18 2.46 -11.59
C GLU A 268 24.66 1.39 -10.63
N GLN A 269 23.51 0.81 -10.90
CA GLN A 269 22.93 -0.24 -10.06
C GLN A 269 23.83 -1.48 -10.01
N ALA A 270 24.46 -1.86 -11.13
CA ALA A 270 25.39 -2.98 -11.19
C ALA A 270 26.61 -2.83 -10.25
N ARG A 271 27.01 -1.60 -9.91
CA ARG A 271 28.11 -1.33 -8.98
C ARG A 271 27.76 -1.58 -7.51
N TRP A 272 26.50 -1.51 -7.13
CA TRP A 272 26.07 -1.61 -5.71
C TRP A 272 26.30 -2.99 -5.12
N GLY A 273 25.97 -4.05 -5.86
CA GLY A 273 26.11 -5.43 -5.38
C GLY A 273 27.51 -5.74 -4.83
N PRO A 274 28.59 -5.56 -5.63
CA PRO A 274 29.98 -5.75 -5.16
C PRO A 274 30.35 -4.90 -3.93
N VAL A 275 29.86 -3.65 -3.85
CA VAL A 275 30.14 -2.77 -2.70
C VAL A 275 29.44 -3.28 -1.45
N PHE A 276 28.19 -3.72 -1.52
CA PHE A 276 27.47 -4.31 -0.40
C PHE A 276 28.12 -5.61 0.07
N GLU A 277 28.63 -6.47 -0.83
CA GLU A 277 29.34 -7.68 -0.44
C GLU A 277 30.66 -7.35 0.31
N GLN A 278 31.39 -6.32 -0.12
CA GLN A 278 32.58 -5.87 0.60
C GLN A 278 32.22 -5.32 1.99
N LEU A 279 31.13 -4.57 2.12
CA LEU A 279 30.64 -4.02 3.38
C LEU A 279 30.23 -5.12 4.37
N ARG A 280 29.69 -6.24 3.91
CA ARG A 280 29.35 -7.41 4.75
C ARG A 280 30.55 -8.01 5.46
N ALA A 281 31.76 -7.85 4.91
CA ALA A 281 32.99 -8.36 5.52
C ALA A 281 33.57 -7.43 6.59
N ILE A 282 33.06 -6.21 6.73
CA ILE A 282 33.52 -5.21 7.68
C ILE A 282 32.63 -5.22 8.93
N SER A 283 33.24 -5.13 10.12
CA SER A 283 32.49 -5.05 11.36
C SER A 283 31.67 -3.75 11.43
N PRO A 284 30.35 -3.83 11.72
CA PRO A 284 29.47 -2.66 11.82
C PRO A 284 29.89 -1.62 12.87
N SER A 285 30.70 -2.02 13.86
CA SER A 285 31.18 -1.13 14.93
C SER A 285 32.39 -0.28 14.54
N THR A 286 32.95 -0.47 13.33
CA THR A 286 34.14 0.27 12.90
C THR A 286 33.82 1.59 12.24
N PRO A 287 34.64 2.64 12.42
CA PRO A 287 34.53 3.88 11.64
C PRO A 287 34.56 3.65 10.12
N GLU A 288 35.43 2.72 9.68
CA GLU A 288 35.54 2.33 8.26
C GLU A 288 34.21 1.90 7.68
N PHE A 289 33.42 1.11 8.41
CA PHE A 289 32.08 0.69 7.96
C PHE A 289 31.18 1.90 7.73
N LYS A 290 31.04 2.78 8.73
CA LYS A 290 30.19 3.98 8.61
C LYS A 290 30.66 4.92 7.48
N ASP A 291 31.95 5.07 7.27
CA ASP A 291 32.50 5.92 6.19
C ASP A 291 32.20 5.32 4.80
N ARG A 292 32.28 4.00 4.64
CA ARG A 292 31.91 3.33 3.39
C ARG A 292 30.39 3.36 3.14
N ILE A 293 29.59 3.22 4.20
CA ILE A 293 28.13 3.37 4.12
C ILE A 293 27.75 4.78 3.62
N LYS A 294 28.39 5.82 4.13
CA LYS A 294 28.12 7.20 3.64
C LYS A 294 28.43 7.34 2.16
N LYS A 295 29.54 6.77 1.69
CA LYS A 295 29.93 6.82 0.27
C LYS A 295 28.89 6.15 -0.63
N ILE A 296 28.46 4.92 -0.28
CA ILE A 296 27.45 4.22 -1.08
C ILE A 296 26.10 4.94 -1.00
N TRP A 297 25.75 5.53 0.15
CA TRP A 297 24.53 6.33 0.28
C TRP A 297 24.58 7.58 -0.61
N ASP A 298 25.72 8.28 -0.68
CA ASP A 298 25.91 9.42 -1.60
C ASP A 298 25.75 8.98 -3.08
N GLU A 299 26.35 7.86 -3.49
CA GLU A 299 26.22 7.30 -4.83
C GLU A 299 24.76 6.92 -5.18
N ILE A 300 24.07 6.24 -4.27
CA ILE A 300 22.64 5.92 -4.41
C ILE A 300 21.80 7.19 -4.46
N GLY A 301 22.13 8.18 -3.64
CA GLY A 301 21.47 9.49 -3.65
C GLY A 301 21.63 10.26 -4.95
N ASP A 302 22.80 10.17 -5.62
CA ASP A 302 23.03 10.76 -6.94
C ASP A 302 22.16 10.05 -8.01
N HIS A 303 22.12 8.74 -7.98
CA HIS A 303 21.26 7.92 -8.84
C HIS A 303 19.77 8.28 -8.67
N ILE A 304 19.28 8.29 -7.44
CA ILE A 304 17.89 8.69 -7.12
C ILE A 304 17.60 10.11 -7.67
N ARG A 305 18.53 11.05 -7.50
CA ARG A 305 18.36 12.41 -8.03
C ARG A 305 18.27 12.44 -9.55
N GLN A 306 19.06 11.63 -10.23
CA GLN A 306 19.03 11.50 -11.69
C GLN A 306 17.67 10.96 -12.15
N GLU A 307 17.18 9.89 -11.53
CA GLU A 307 15.88 9.33 -11.86
C GLU A 307 14.74 10.33 -11.59
N GLU A 308 14.68 10.90 -10.39
CA GLU A 308 13.59 11.79 -10.01
C GLU A 308 13.57 13.11 -10.77
N SER A 309 14.73 13.61 -11.19
CA SER A 309 14.82 14.85 -11.98
C SER A 309 14.62 14.61 -13.48
N THR A 310 15.36 13.68 -14.07
CA THR A 310 15.44 13.53 -15.53
C THR A 310 14.57 12.42 -16.08
N MET A 311 14.64 11.20 -15.53
CA MET A 311 13.79 10.08 -15.96
C MET A 311 12.32 10.36 -15.70
N PHE A 312 11.97 10.85 -14.50
CA PHE A 312 10.57 11.19 -14.16
C PHE A 312 10.02 12.33 -15.01
N ALA A 313 10.86 13.33 -15.37
CA ALA A 313 10.45 14.35 -16.33
C ALA A 313 10.16 13.76 -17.71
N SER A 314 10.99 12.81 -18.14
CA SER A 314 10.82 12.10 -19.41
C SER A 314 9.54 11.25 -19.42
N ILE A 315 9.25 10.54 -18.33
CA ILE A 315 7.99 9.78 -18.16
C ILE A 315 6.78 10.72 -18.28
N ARG A 316 6.76 11.85 -17.54
CA ARG A 316 5.64 12.80 -17.60
C ARG A 316 5.38 13.35 -18.98
N ASN A 317 6.43 13.53 -19.77
CA ASN A 317 6.33 14.13 -21.12
C ASN A 317 5.95 13.12 -22.20
N ASN A 318 6.15 11.81 -21.99
CA ASN A 318 6.03 10.79 -23.03
C ASN A 318 5.05 9.66 -22.70
N MET A 319 4.53 9.58 -21.47
CA MET A 319 3.54 8.58 -21.06
C MET A 319 2.25 9.26 -20.62
N SER A 320 1.13 8.67 -20.99
CA SER A 320 -0.17 9.04 -20.43
C SER A 320 -0.29 8.61 -18.95
N SER A 321 -1.25 9.17 -18.21
CA SER A 321 -1.51 8.76 -16.84
C SER A 321 -1.80 7.26 -16.76
N GLN A 322 -2.61 6.73 -17.67
CA GLN A 322 -2.95 5.30 -17.73
C GLN A 322 -1.70 4.42 -17.94
N GLU A 323 -0.83 4.78 -18.88
CA GLU A 323 0.41 4.03 -19.13
C GLU A 323 1.33 4.05 -17.91
N SER A 324 1.40 5.17 -17.18
CA SER A 324 2.20 5.30 -15.97
C SER A 324 1.62 4.46 -14.80
N GLU A 325 0.30 4.37 -14.69
CA GLU A 325 -0.41 3.51 -13.72
C GLU A 325 -0.23 2.02 -14.05
N GLU A 326 -0.35 1.64 -15.32
CA GLU A 326 -0.08 0.26 -15.79
C GLU A 326 1.37 -0.14 -15.51
N LEU A 327 2.32 0.76 -15.74
CA LEU A 327 3.73 0.54 -15.44
C LEU A 327 3.97 0.36 -13.94
N ALA A 328 3.30 1.15 -13.09
CA ALA A 328 3.34 1.00 -11.64
C ALA A 328 2.81 -0.36 -11.20
N THR A 329 1.72 -0.82 -11.79
CA THR A 329 1.14 -2.13 -11.51
C THR A 329 2.09 -3.27 -11.88
N GLN A 330 2.74 -3.18 -13.05
CA GLN A 330 3.74 -4.15 -13.49
C GLN A 330 4.98 -4.15 -12.59
N PHE A 331 5.48 -2.97 -12.22
CA PHE A 331 6.61 -2.83 -11.29
C PHE A 331 6.29 -3.45 -9.92
N LYS A 332 5.12 -3.17 -9.34
CA LYS A 332 4.68 -3.74 -8.07
C LYS A 332 4.63 -5.28 -8.13
N ALA A 333 4.11 -5.84 -9.22
CA ALA A 333 4.03 -7.28 -9.42
C ALA A 333 5.43 -7.91 -9.53
N ALA A 334 6.33 -7.31 -10.30
CA ALA A 334 7.71 -7.79 -10.43
C ALA A 334 8.46 -7.71 -9.10
N LYS A 335 8.39 -6.58 -8.41
CA LYS A 335 9.03 -6.37 -7.11
C LYS A 335 8.51 -7.35 -6.06
N GLY A 336 7.20 -7.57 -6.00
CA GLY A 336 6.59 -8.54 -5.09
C GLY A 336 7.11 -9.95 -5.32
N ARG A 337 7.16 -10.41 -6.56
CA ARG A 337 7.72 -11.72 -6.96
C ARG A 337 9.20 -11.85 -6.58
N ILE A 338 10.00 -10.81 -6.82
CA ILE A 338 11.42 -10.80 -6.46
C ILE A 338 11.59 -10.91 -4.93
N GLN A 339 10.78 -10.19 -4.15
CA GLN A 339 10.79 -10.24 -2.69
C GLN A 339 10.44 -11.63 -2.16
N GLU A 340 9.48 -12.34 -2.75
CA GLU A 340 9.12 -13.73 -2.42
C GLU A 340 10.29 -14.66 -2.67
N GLN A 341 10.91 -14.62 -3.85
CA GLN A 341 12.08 -15.42 -4.21
C GLN A 341 13.25 -15.21 -3.24
N MET A 342 13.51 -13.95 -2.85
CA MET A 342 14.53 -13.64 -1.83
C MET A 342 14.17 -14.17 -0.44
N GLY A 343 12.88 -14.36 -0.14
CA GLY A 343 12.38 -14.99 1.09
C GLY A 343 12.53 -16.50 1.10
N GLU A 344 12.23 -17.18 0.00
CA GLU A 344 12.29 -18.65 -0.15
C GLU A 344 13.72 -19.18 -0.09
N THR A 345 14.68 -18.49 -0.71
CA THR A 345 16.10 -18.83 -0.64
C THR A 345 16.63 -18.85 0.80
N LYS A 346 15.98 -18.14 1.73
CA LYS A 346 16.27 -18.19 3.17
C LYS A 346 15.79 -19.48 3.85
N THR A 347 14.71 -20.07 3.37
CA THR A 347 14.09 -21.27 3.98
C THR A 347 14.87 -22.52 3.62
N GLU A 348 15.35 -22.63 2.39
CA GLU A 348 16.16 -23.78 1.94
C GLU A 348 17.58 -23.80 2.51
N ALA A 349 18.15 -22.64 2.85
CA ALA A 349 19.47 -22.56 3.48
C ALA A 349 19.46 -22.90 5.00
N ASN A 350 18.29 -23.10 5.60
CA ASN A 350 18.10 -23.43 7.02
C ASN A 350 17.62 -24.88 7.27
N VAL A 351 17.57 -25.73 6.23
CA VAL A 351 17.34 -27.17 6.29
C VAL A 351 18.64 -27.89 5.99
#